data_dcb513527f67414644e1e4a9cd1f3bfb
#
_entry.id   dcb513527f67414644e1e4a9cd1f3bfb
#
_cell.length_a   1.000
_cell.length_b   1.000
_cell.length_c   1.000
_cell.angle_alpha   90.00
_cell.angle_beta   90.00
_cell.angle_gamma   90.00
#
_symmetry.space_group_name_H-M   'P 1'
#
loop_
_entity.id
_entity.type
_entity.pdbx_description
1 polymer ?
#
loop_
_entity_poly.entity_id
_entity_poly.type
_entity_poly.pdbx_seq_one_letter_code
_entity_poly.pdbx_strand_id
1 'polypeptide(L)'
;MREIKIIAAVLALMMLALAFSACGSVIEKKAVMTIEGYGDVTILLDYKNAPITAAHFEKLAKEGSYDNTDFIRMQAGFVLQGGANSKSTETIKGEFNSNGVKNNLKHKKGVVSMARSNDPDSASTQFFFVLSDSAQSSLDGNYAAFGTIIEGWDVVEKICSDINKNGGFTEDYYGVYMGFLKEENYIKIETVKIID
;
A
#
# COMPACT_ATOMS: atom_id res chain seq x y z
N MET A 1 -8.99 61.05 -4.52
CA MET A 1 -9.87 59.95 -4.06
C MET A 1 -10.09 58.86 -5.09
N ARG A 2 -10.20 59.15 -6.37
CA ARG A 2 -10.40 58.14 -7.44
C ARG A 2 -9.16 57.30 -7.68
N GLU A 3 -7.95 57.89 -7.68
CA GLU A 3 -6.66 57.20 -7.85
C GLU A 3 -6.37 56.23 -6.70
N ILE A 4 -6.67 56.63 -5.43
CA ILE A 4 -6.44 55.77 -4.26
C ILE A 4 -7.31 54.52 -4.31
N LYS A 5 -8.56 54.62 -4.82
CA LYS A 5 -9.48 53.48 -4.97
C LYS A 5 -9.01 52.50 -6.05
N ILE A 6 -8.39 53.01 -7.11
CA ILE A 6 -7.83 52.17 -8.19
C ILE A 6 -6.60 51.39 -7.69
N ILE A 7 -5.70 52.06 -6.95
CA ILE A 7 -4.51 51.41 -6.37
C ILE A 7 -4.92 50.33 -5.35
N ALA A 8 -5.91 50.62 -4.49
CA ALA A 8 -6.41 49.64 -3.54
C ALA A 8 -7.06 48.43 -4.23
N ALA A 9 -7.80 48.62 -5.32
CA ALA A 9 -8.39 47.54 -6.09
C ALA A 9 -7.34 46.67 -6.80
N VAL A 10 -6.27 47.25 -7.33
CA VAL A 10 -5.16 46.52 -7.97
C VAL A 10 -4.37 45.73 -6.94
N LEU A 11 -4.11 46.30 -5.74
CA LEU A 11 -3.45 45.56 -4.63
C LEU A 11 -4.32 44.42 -4.10
N ALA A 12 -5.63 44.61 -4.00
CA ALA A 12 -6.54 43.54 -3.60
C ALA A 12 -6.59 42.40 -4.65
N LEU A 13 -6.55 42.74 -5.95
CA LEU A 13 -6.50 41.75 -7.04
C LEU A 13 -5.17 40.99 -7.05
N MET A 14 -4.04 41.67 -6.79
CA MET A 14 -2.73 41.01 -6.64
C MET A 14 -2.66 40.08 -5.42
N MET A 15 -3.23 40.47 -4.29
CA MET A 15 -3.30 39.59 -3.10
C MET A 15 -4.21 38.39 -3.34
N LEU A 16 -5.29 38.53 -4.12
CA LEU A 16 -6.15 37.41 -4.49
C LEU A 16 -5.46 36.43 -5.46
N ALA A 17 -4.62 36.93 -6.37
CA ALA A 17 -3.83 36.11 -7.28
C ALA A 17 -2.71 35.33 -6.56
N LEU A 18 -2.15 35.88 -5.48
CA LEU A 18 -1.14 35.18 -4.65
C LEU A 18 -1.76 34.09 -3.78
N ALA A 19 -3.05 34.22 -3.41
CA ALA A 19 -3.77 33.20 -2.65
C ALA A 19 -4.10 31.95 -3.48
N PHE A 20 -4.19 32.05 -4.81
CA PHE A 20 -4.42 30.91 -5.71
C PHE A 20 -3.15 30.14 -6.07
N SER A 21 -1.94 30.69 -5.83
CA SER A 21 -0.66 29.99 -6.06
C SER A 21 -0.23 29.05 -4.92
N ALA A 22 -0.98 29.00 -3.81
CA ALA A 22 -0.70 28.09 -2.70
C ALA A 22 -1.43 26.73 -2.83
N CYS A 23 -1.79 26.32 -4.06
CA CYS A 23 -2.04 24.91 -4.33
C CYS A 23 -0.67 24.24 -4.37
N GLY A 24 -0.13 23.91 -3.21
CA GLY A 24 1.05 23.08 -3.08
C GLY A 24 0.77 21.81 -3.89
N SER A 25 1.61 21.52 -4.88
CA SER A 25 1.60 20.23 -5.55
C SER A 25 1.65 19.18 -4.44
N VAL A 26 0.60 18.37 -4.32
CA VAL A 26 0.63 17.20 -3.46
C VAL A 26 1.76 16.35 -4.03
N ILE A 27 2.89 16.28 -3.32
CA ILE A 27 3.99 15.41 -3.72
C ILE A 27 3.45 13.99 -3.59
N GLU A 28 3.17 13.36 -4.73
CA GLU A 28 2.71 11.98 -4.77
C GLU A 28 3.92 11.07 -4.55
N LYS A 29 4.05 10.53 -3.34
CA LYS A 29 5.12 9.58 -3.02
C LYS A 29 4.80 8.21 -3.58
N LYS A 30 5.80 7.60 -4.20
CA LYS A 30 5.72 6.27 -4.77
C LYS A 30 6.75 5.36 -4.09
N ALA A 31 6.42 4.09 -4.02
CA ALA A 31 7.35 3.05 -3.61
C ALA A 31 7.61 2.12 -4.81
N VAL A 32 8.87 1.97 -5.19
CA VAL A 32 9.31 1.00 -6.19
C VAL A 32 9.82 -0.23 -5.46
N MET A 33 9.15 -1.35 -5.67
CA MET A 33 9.48 -2.66 -5.11
C MET A 33 10.12 -3.52 -6.19
N THR A 34 11.40 -3.86 -6.02
CA THR A 34 12.13 -4.79 -6.89
C THR A 34 11.94 -6.22 -6.40
N ILE A 35 11.47 -7.11 -7.28
CA ILE A 35 11.16 -8.51 -6.96
C ILE A 35 12.11 -9.42 -7.75
N GLU A 36 12.85 -10.26 -7.02
CA GLU A 36 13.90 -11.13 -7.58
C GLU A 36 13.37 -12.00 -8.72
N GLY A 37 13.99 -11.87 -9.90
CA GLY A 37 13.64 -12.65 -11.10
C GLY A 37 12.35 -12.24 -11.81
N TYR A 38 11.64 -11.20 -11.32
CA TYR A 38 10.37 -10.76 -11.90
C TYR A 38 10.38 -9.32 -12.41
N GLY A 39 11.03 -8.39 -11.68
CA GLY A 39 11.08 -6.97 -12.03
C GLY A 39 10.44 -6.08 -10.97
N ASP A 40 10.05 -4.86 -11.38
CA ASP A 40 9.61 -3.82 -10.48
C ASP A 40 8.08 -3.68 -10.45
N VAL A 41 7.56 -3.36 -9.26
CA VAL A 41 6.18 -2.94 -9.02
C VAL A 41 6.20 -1.56 -8.39
N THR A 42 5.52 -0.57 -9.00
CA THR A 42 5.41 0.79 -8.47
C THR A 42 4.07 0.99 -7.79
N ILE A 43 4.11 1.41 -6.53
CA ILE A 43 2.96 1.65 -5.66
C ILE A 43 2.84 3.16 -5.40
N LEU A 44 1.70 3.77 -5.73
CA LEU A 44 1.35 5.12 -5.30
C LEU A 44 0.81 5.06 -3.87
N LEU A 45 1.43 5.79 -2.93
CA LEU A 45 1.02 5.81 -1.52
C LEU A 45 -0.13 6.82 -1.29
N ASP A 46 -1.17 6.39 -0.58
CA ASP A 46 -2.39 7.19 -0.34
C ASP A 46 -2.39 7.81 1.07
N TYR A 47 -1.68 8.91 1.23
CA TYR A 47 -1.66 9.69 2.49
C TYR A 47 -2.99 10.37 2.81
N LYS A 48 -3.90 10.48 1.84
CA LYS A 48 -5.21 11.10 2.05
C LYS A 48 -6.16 10.17 2.82
N ASN A 49 -6.16 8.89 2.47
CA ASN A 49 -7.08 7.92 3.07
C ASN A 49 -6.47 7.16 4.24
N ALA A 50 -5.14 6.97 4.25
CA ALA A 50 -4.43 6.21 5.28
C ALA A 50 -3.06 6.86 5.62
N PRO A 51 -3.04 8.08 6.21
CA PRO A 51 -1.80 8.82 6.46
C PRO A 51 -0.83 8.10 7.42
N ILE A 52 -1.34 7.43 8.46
CA ILE A 52 -0.50 6.69 9.42
C ILE A 52 0.11 5.48 8.72
N THR A 53 -0.70 4.70 8.01
CA THR A 53 -0.28 3.48 7.33
C THR A 53 0.70 3.76 6.19
N ALA A 54 0.41 4.77 5.35
CA ALA A 54 1.30 5.18 4.26
C ALA A 54 2.65 5.68 4.80
N ALA A 55 2.65 6.51 5.86
CA ALA A 55 3.87 6.99 6.50
C ALA A 55 4.66 5.85 7.16
N HIS A 56 3.99 4.89 7.77
CA HIS A 56 4.63 3.71 8.37
C HIS A 56 5.30 2.83 7.30
N PHE A 57 4.61 2.54 6.20
CA PHE A 57 5.19 1.81 5.07
C PHE A 57 6.39 2.55 4.47
N GLU A 58 6.29 3.88 4.27
CA GLU A 58 7.40 4.71 3.82
C GLU A 58 8.61 4.63 4.76
N LYS A 59 8.38 4.74 6.09
CA LYS A 59 9.43 4.62 7.11
C LYS A 59 10.14 3.29 6.99
N LEU A 60 9.41 2.19 6.99
CA LEU A 60 9.96 0.83 6.89
C LEU A 60 10.75 0.62 5.59
N ALA A 61 10.25 1.15 4.46
CA ALA A 61 10.95 1.09 3.17
C ALA A 61 12.29 1.85 3.24
N LYS A 62 12.30 3.08 3.77
CA LYS A 62 13.52 3.88 3.94
C LYS A 62 14.55 3.27 4.89
N GLU A 63 14.10 2.53 5.90
CA GLU A 63 14.95 1.80 6.83
C GLU A 63 15.46 0.47 6.26
N GLY A 64 15.07 0.09 5.03
CA GLY A 64 15.42 -1.19 4.41
C GLY A 64 14.75 -2.38 5.10
N SER A 65 13.65 -2.16 5.82
CA SER A 65 12.95 -3.21 6.56
C SER A 65 12.30 -4.26 5.64
N TYR A 66 12.05 -3.91 4.38
CA TYR A 66 11.51 -4.82 3.37
C TYR A 66 12.59 -5.51 2.54
N ASP A 67 13.86 -5.08 2.65
CA ASP A 67 14.95 -5.65 1.86
C ASP A 67 15.20 -7.12 2.26
N ASN A 68 15.22 -7.99 1.27
CA ASN A 68 15.33 -9.43 1.42
C ASN A 68 14.21 -10.09 2.25
N THR A 69 13.02 -9.50 2.28
CA THR A 69 11.80 -10.16 2.76
C THR A 69 11.10 -10.90 1.60
N ASP A 70 10.01 -11.61 1.88
CA ASP A 70 9.39 -12.48 0.91
C ASP A 70 7.87 -12.27 0.82
N PHE A 71 7.30 -12.57 -0.34
CA PHE A 71 5.89 -12.98 -0.43
C PHE A 71 5.80 -14.44 0.03
N ILE A 72 5.00 -14.64 1.09
CA ILE A 72 4.90 -15.93 1.80
C ILE A 72 3.54 -16.59 1.68
N ARG A 73 2.56 -15.88 1.13
CA ARG A 73 1.17 -16.35 1.03
C ARG A 73 0.51 -15.83 -0.24
N MET A 74 -0.13 -16.72 -0.98
CA MET A 74 -1.01 -16.35 -2.09
C MET A 74 -2.32 -17.12 -2.00
N GLN A 75 -3.43 -16.41 -1.99
CA GLN A 75 -4.75 -16.96 -2.16
C GLN A 75 -5.30 -16.46 -3.51
N ALA A 76 -5.41 -17.37 -4.47
CA ALA A 76 -5.80 -17.04 -5.84
C ALA A 76 -7.14 -16.28 -5.90
N GLY A 77 -7.16 -15.19 -6.67
CA GLY A 77 -8.35 -14.32 -6.76
C GLY A 77 -8.66 -13.51 -5.49
N PHE A 78 -7.78 -13.52 -4.48
CA PHE A 78 -7.95 -12.78 -3.23
C PHE A 78 -6.75 -11.88 -2.95
N VAL A 79 -5.63 -12.41 -2.42
CA VAL A 79 -4.46 -11.62 -2.04
C VAL A 79 -3.14 -12.31 -2.32
N LEU A 80 -2.07 -11.51 -2.55
CA LEU A 80 -0.66 -11.90 -2.48
C LEU A 80 -0.03 -11.14 -1.30
N GLN A 81 0.45 -11.83 -0.25
CA GLN A 81 0.87 -11.25 1.01
C GLN A 81 2.34 -11.51 1.28
N GLY A 82 3.05 -10.49 1.75
CA GLY A 82 4.47 -10.54 2.06
C GLY A 82 4.93 -9.48 3.06
N GLY A 83 6.25 -9.23 3.10
CA GLY A 83 6.86 -8.20 3.93
C GLY A 83 6.97 -8.58 5.41
N ALA A 84 6.96 -9.87 5.74
CA ALA A 84 7.20 -10.33 7.11
C ALA A 84 8.64 -9.99 7.53
N ASN A 85 8.78 -9.25 8.62
CA ASN A 85 10.08 -8.88 9.17
C ASN A 85 10.05 -8.97 10.70
N SER A 86 10.95 -9.79 11.25
CA SER A 86 11.09 -9.96 12.70
C SER A 86 11.82 -8.81 13.40
N LYS A 87 12.46 -7.91 12.65
CA LYS A 87 13.24 -6.78 13.19
C LYS A 87 12.35 -5.62 13.66
N SER A 88 11.15 -5.47 13.11
CA SER A 88 10.20 -4.44 13.53
C SER A 88 9.01 -5.07 14.25
N THR A 89 8.77 -4.61 15.47
CA THR A 89 7.61 -4.99 16.31
C THR A 89 6.67 -3.83 16.55
N GLU A 90 6.96 -2.65 15.97
CA GLU A 90 6.10 -1.47 16.08
C GLU A 90 4.77 -1.74 15.38
N THR A 91 3.67 -1.59 16.11
CA THR A 91 2.32 -1.68 15.55
C THR A 91 1.72 -0.31 15.36
N ILE A 92 0.77 -0.20 14.45
CA ILE A 92 0.11 1.05 14.13
C ILE A 92 -1.40 0.93 14.30
N LYS A 93 -2.04 2.09 14.52
CA LYS A 93 -3.51 2.18 14.50
C LYS A 93 -4.05 1.78 13.13
N GLY A 94 -5.02 0.88 13.14
CA GLY A 94 -5.69 0.45 11.92
C GLY A 94 -6.61 1.52 11.35
N GLU A 95 -6.29 2.02 10.16
CA GLU A 95 -7.04 3.07 9.47
C GLU A 95 -8.14 2.49 8.57
N PHE A 96 -9.21 1.98 9.20
CA PHE A 96 -10.37 1.42 8.53
C PHE A 96 -11.67 1.64 9.31
N ASN A 97 -12.82 1.53 8.64
CA ASN A 97 -14.10 1.98 9.15
C ASN A 97 -14.54 1.27 10.43
N SER A 98 -14.36 -0.05 10.56
CA SER A 98 -14.74 -0.80 11.78
C SER A 98 -13.86 -0.45 12.98
N ASN A 99 -12.71 0.21 12.77
CA ASN A 99 -11.83 0.76 13.81
C ASN A 99 -12.05 2.27 14.04
N GLY A 100 -13.16 2.83 13.56
CA GLY A 100 -13.52 4.24 13.74
C GLY A 100 -12.72 5.23 12.89
N VAL A 101 -11.94 4.78 11.92
CA VAL A 101 -11.19 5.65 11.00
C VAL A 101 -11.78 5.54 9.59
N LYS A 102 -12.19 6.69 9.04
CA LYS A 102 -12.73 6.72 7.68
C LYS A 102 -11.62 6.52 6.66
N ASN A 103 -11.70 5.41 5.93
CA ASN A 103 -10.87 5.12 4.76
C ASN A 103 -11.78 4.87 3.56
N ASN A 104 -11.63 5.67 2.50
CA ASN A 104 -12.48 5.59 1.31
C ASN A 104 -11.82 4.78 0.18
N LEU A 105 -10.54 4.39 0.32
CA LEU A 105 -9.85 3.56 -0.66
C LEU A 105 -10.44 2.14 -0.62
N LYS A 106 -11.02 1.73 -1.74
CA LYS A 106 -11.69 0.44 -1.87
C LYS A 106 -10.72 -0.65 -2.27
N HIS A 107 -10.83 -1.84 -1.68
CA HIS A 107 -9.97 -3.00 -1.97
C HIS A 107 -10.29 -3.60 -3.35
N LYS A 108 -10.06 -2.84 -4.40
CA LYS A 108 -10.10 -3.31 -5.78
C LYS A 108 -8.79 -3.95 -6.20
N LYS A 109 -8.79 -4.69 -7.31
CA LYS A 109 -7.58 -5.25 -7.93
C LYS A 109 -6.49 -4.16 -8.04
N GLY A 110 -5.29 -4.49 -7.57
CA GLY A 110 -4.15 -3.58 -7.55
C GLY A 110 -4.01 -2.68 -6.32
N VAL A 111 -4.98 -2.70 -5.39
CA VAL A 111 -4.85 -1.96 -4.12
C VAL A 111 -3.89 -2.69 -3.18
N VAL A 112 -3.12 -1.91 -2.41
CA VAL A 112 -2.19 -2.39 -1.38
C VAL A 112 -2.74 -2.05 0.00
N SER A 113 -2.74 -3.03 0.90
CA SER A 113 -3.30 -2.91 2.24
C SER A 113 -2.44 -3.59 3.29
N MET A 114 -2.50 -3.14 4.55
CA MET A 114 -1.74 -3.76 5.64
C MET A 114 -2.43 -5.00 6.18
N ALA A 115 -1.63 -6.05 6.35
CA ALA A 115 -2.06 -7.24 7.06
C ALA A 115 -2.05 -7.01 8.58
N ARG A 116 -2.92 -7.70 9.31
CA ARG A 116 -3.06 -7.61 10.77
C ARG A 116 -3.53 -8.92 11.38
N SER A 117 -3.38 -9.06 12.69
CA SER A 117 -4.02 -10.11 13.48
C SER A 117 -5.48 -9.74 13.82
N ASN A 118 -6.07 -10.40 14.81
CA ASN A 118 -7.45 -10.08 15.26
C ASN A 118 -7.55 -8.68 15.89
N ASP A 119 -6.50 -8.21 16.56
CA ASP A 119 -6.47 -6.85 17.10
C ASP A 119 -6.44 -5.82 15.94
N PRO A 120 -7.37 -4.86 15.90
CA PRO A 120 -7.41 -3.82 14.88
C PRO A 120 -6.12 -3.00 14.76
N ASP A 121 -5.38 -2.82 15.85
CA ASP A 121 -4.17 -1.99 15.92
C ASP A 121 -2.88 -2.84 15.91
N SER A 122 -2.93 -4.07 15.38
CA SER A 122 -1.81 -5.00 15.32
C SER A 122 -1.01 -5.01 14.02
N ALA A 123 -1.37 -4.16 13.04
CA ALA A 123 -0.62 -4.06 11.80
C ALA A 123 0.82 -3.58 12.08
N SER A 124 1.82 -4.27 11.51
CA SER A 124 3.25 -3.93 11.68
C SER A 124 3.97 -3.82 10.34
N THR A 125 4.51 -4.92 9.81
CA THR A 125 5.31 -4.90 8.57
C THR A 125 4.60 -5.53 7.38
N GLN A 126 3.78 -6.57 7.60
CA GLN A 126 3.19 -7.33 6.51
C GLN A 126 2.12 -6.54 5.76
N PHE A 127 2.15 -6.64 4.45
CA PHE A 127 1.17 -6.05 3.54
C PHE A 127 0.67 -7.11 2.55
N PHE A 128 -0.37 -6.76 1.80
CA PHE A 128 -0.85 -7.59 0.70
C PHE A 128 -1.31 -6.76 -0.50
N PHE A 129 -1.17 -7.37 -1.68
CA PHE A 129 -1.76 -6.91 -2.92
C PHE A 129 -3.12 -7.56 -3.11
N VAL A 130 -4.13 -6.78 -3.45
CA VAL A 130 -5.47 -7.29 -3.78
C VAL A 130 -5.47 -7.81 -5.22
N LEU A 131 -5.81 -9.08 -5.41
CA LEU A 131 -5.72 -9.75 -6.71
C LEU A 131 -7.04 -9.69 -7.51
N SER A 132 -8.16 -9.38 -6.87
CA SER A 132 -9.49 -9.35 -7.52
C SER A 132 -10.44 -8.39 -6.82
N ASP A 133 -11.34 -7.78 -7.58
CA ASP A 133 -12.40 -6.93 -7.05
C ASP A 133 -13.39 -7.70 -6.14
N SER A 134 -13.47 -9.02 -6.28
CA SER A 134 -14.30 -9.88 -5.40
C SER A 134 -13.84 -9.87 -3.94
N ALA A 135 -12.57 -9.54 -3.68
CA ALA A 135 -12.01 -9.43 -2.32
C ALA A 135 -12.59 -8.24 -1.53
N GLN A 136 -13.16 -7.24 -2.22
CA GLN A 136 -13.66 -6.01 -1.63
C GLN A 136 -14.67 -6.27 -0.50
N SER A 137 -15.61 -7.18 -0.67
CA SER A 137 -16.65 -7.47 0.31
C SER A 137 -16.10 -7.97 1.65
N SER A 138 -14.94 -8.61 1.66
CA SER A 138 -14.29 -9.16 2.85
C SER A 138 -13.31 -8.17 3.50
N LEU A 139 -12.71 -7.29 2.70
CA LEU A 139 -11.61 -6.43 3.12
C LEU A 139 -12.06 -5.00 3.45
N ASP A 140 -13.05 -4.46 2.72
CA ASP A 140 -13.51 -3.08 2.93
C ASP A 140 -14.02 -2.90 4.37
N GLY A 141 -13.56 -1.82 5.00
CA GLY A 141 -13.93 -1.48 6.37
C GLY A 141 -13.22 -2.28 7.44
N ASN A 142 -12.41 -3.30 7.10
CA ASN A 142 -11.73 -4.18 8.05
C ASN A 142 -10.19 -4.16 7.93
N TYR A 143 -9.66 -3.58 6.85
CA TYR A 143 -8.22 -3.46 6.61
C TYR A 143 -7.85 -2.06 6.11
N ALA A 144 -6.63 -1.63 6.39
CA ALA A 144 -6.12 -0.32 6.03
C ALA A 144 -5.51 -0.35 4.61
N ALA A 145 -6.33 -0.07 3.60
CA ALA A 145 -5.84 0.19 2.25
C ALA A 145 -5.05 1.50 2.24
N PHE A 146 -3.80 1.49 1.76
CA PHE A 146 -2.89 2.63 1.85
C PHE A 146 -2.15 2.97 0.56
N GLY A 147 -2.38 2.23 -0.52
CA GLY A 147 -1.74 2.48 -1.80
C GLY A 147 -2.40 1.73 -2.95
N THR A 148 -1.92 2.03 -4.15
CA THR A 148 -2.38 1.40 -5.39
C THR A 148 -1.19 1.13 -6.29
N ILE A 149 -1.10 -0.06 -6.88
CA ILE A 149 -0.13 -0.40 -7.91
C ILE A 149 -0.48 0.39 -9.17
N ILE A 150 0.46 1.21 -9.63
CA ILE A 150 0.31 2.04 -10.82
C ILE A 150 1.14 1.54 -12.01
N GLU A 151 2.18 0.74 -11.75
CA GLU A 151 3.03 0.10 -12.77
C GLU A 151 3.45 -1.30 -12.29
N GLY A 152 3.72 -2.24 -13.22
CA GLY A 152 4.21 -3.57 -12.91
C GLY A 152 3.11 -4.56 -12.47
N TRP A 153 1.86 -4.35 -12.87
CA TRP A 153 0.80 -5.31 -12.58
C TRP A 153 1.04 -6.66 -13.27
N ASP A 154 1.62 -6.67 -14.46
CA ASP A 154 2.04 -7.85 -15.19
C ASP A 154 3.07 -8.70 -14.43
N VAL A 155 3.96 -8.06 -13.65
CA VAL A 155 4.89 -8.71 -12.72
C VAL A 155 4.10 -9.50 -11.66
N VAL A 156 3.09 -8.88 -11.05
CA VAL A 156 2.23 -9.55 -10.05
C VAL A 156 1.47 -10.72 -10.68
N GLU A 157 0.93 -10.56 -11.89
CA GLU A 157 0.23 -11.65 -12.60
C GLU A 157 1.16 -12.82 -12.91
N LYS A 158 2.40 -12.52 -13.32
CA LYS A 158 3.42 -13.54 -13.58
C LYS A 158 3.76 -14.31 -12.31
N ILE A 159 3.99 -13.64 -11.19
CA ILE A 159 4.24 -14.26 -9.87
C ILE A 159 3.10 -15.23 -9.53
N CYS A 160 1.85 -14.76 -9.58
CA CYS A 160 0.68 -15.57 -9.27
C CYS A 160 0.55 -16.79 -10.19
N SER A 161 0.84 -16.60 -11.49
CA SER A 161 0.83 -17.69 -12.47
C SER A 161 1.88 -18.75 -12.14
N ASP A 162 3.10 -18.33 -11.82
CA ASP A 162 4.20 -19.25 -11.54
C ASP A 162 3.98 -20.00 -10.21
N ILE A 163 3.48 -19.34 -9.17
CA ILE A 163 3.07 -20.00 -7.91
C ILE A 163 1.97 -21.05 -8.18
N ASN A 164 0.95 -20.72 -8.97
CA ASN A 164 -0.12 -21.67 -9.30
C ASN A 164 0.38 -22.89 -10.09
N LYS A 165 1.34 -22.72 -11.00
CA LYS A 165 1.92 -23.81 -11.79
C LYS A 165 2.79 -24.72 -10.94
N ASN A 166 3.56 -24.16 -10.02
CA ASN A 166 4.54 -24.89 -9.23
C ASN A 166 3.90 -25.64 -8.04
N GLY A 167 2.66 -25.33 -7.68
CA GLY A 167 1.91 -26.03 -6.62
C GLY A 167 2.54 -25.94 -5.23
N GLY A 168 3.31 -24.89 -4.96
CA GLY A 168 4.18 -24.77 -3.81
C GLY A 168 3.52 -24.32 -2.51
N PHE A 169 2.33 -24.83 -2.17
CA PHE A 169 1.60 -24.48 -0.96
C PHE A 169 1.89 -25.46 0.18
N THR A 170 1.83 -24.94 1.44
CA THR A 170 1.84 -25.78 2.63
C THR A 170 0.53 -26.55 2.73
N GLU A 171 0.55 -27.69 3.43
CA GLU A 171 -0.69 -28.39 3.79
C GLU A 171 -1.57 -27.50 4.69
N ASP A 172 -2.88 -27.61 4.48
CA ASP A 172 -3.85 -26.85 5.24
C ASP A 172 -3.87 -27.26 6.70
N TYR A 173 -3.98 -26.26 7.58
CA TYR A 173 -4.20 -26.51 9.00
C TYR A 173 -5.71 -26.72 9.23
N TYR A 174 -6.10 -27.90 9.69
CA TYR A 174 -7.51 -28.33 9.87
C TYR A 174 -8.37 -28.35 8.59
N GLY A 175 -7.77 -28.60 7.41
CA GLY A 175 -8.50 -28.68 6.15
C GLY A 175 -8.97 -27.34 5.60
N VAL A 176 -8.45 -26.23 6.13
CA VAL A 176 -8.71 -24.87 5.62
C VAL A 176 -7.56 -24.40 4.78
N TYR A 177 -7.79 -24.17 3.49
CA TYR A 177 -6.80 -23.64 2.57
C TYR A 177 -6.46 -22.19 2.92
N MET A 178 -5.29 -21.95 3.46
CA MET A 178 -4.81 -20.62 3.86
C MET A 178 -3.94 -19.93 2.82
N GLY A 179 -3.44 -20.66 1.81
CA GLY A 179 -2.61 -20.16 0.72
C GLY A 179 -1.16 -19.85 1.13
N PHE A 180 -0.66 -20.37 2.23
CA PHE A 180 0.76 -20.23 2.59
C PHE A 180 1.64 -21.02 1.64
N LEU A 181 2.76 -20.40 1.23
CA LEU A 181 3.76 -21.03 0.38
C LEU A 181 4.73 -21.85 1.24
N LYS A 182 5.31 -22.89 0.64
CA LYS A 182 6.50 -23.52 1.21
C LYS A 182 7.71 -22.59 1.03
N GLU A 183 8.69 -22.64 1.94
CA GLU A 183 9.85 -21.74 1.92
C GLU A 183 10.59 -21.76 0.59
N GLU A 184 10.73 -22.94 -0.04
CA GLU A 184 11.37 -23.07 -1.36
C GLU A 184 10.62 -22.36 -2.50
N ASN A 185 9.40 -21.91 -2.26
CA ASN A 185 8.54 -21.18 -3.22
C ASN A 185 8.28 -19.72 -2.80
N TYR A 186 8.96 -19.23 -1.78
CA TYR A 186 8.88 -17.81 -1.43
C TYR A 186 9.43 -16.96 -2.57
N ILE A 187 8.79 -15.82 -2.79
CA ILE A 187 9.18 -14.87 -3.83
C ILE A 187 9.82 -13.67 -3.15
N LYS A 188 11.13 -13.53 -3.36
CA LYS A 188 11.93 -12.52 -2.65
C LYS A 188 11.65 -11.10 -3.13
N ILE A 189 11.45 -10.19 -2.18
CA ILE A 189 11.50 -8.75 -2.35
C ILE A 189 12.95 -8.32 -2.13
N GLU A 190 13.65 -7.92 -3.19
CA GLU A 190 15.05 -7.48 -3.08
C GLU A 190 15.15 -6.16 -2.33
N THR A 191 14.38 -5.17 -2.74
CA THR A 191 14.36 -3.84 -2.12
C THR A 191 13.01 -3.15 -2.29
N VAL A 192 12.72 -2.18 -1.40
CA VAL A 192 11.64 -1.22 -1.59
C VAL A 192 12.20 0.19 -1.43
N LYS A 193 12.13 1.01 -2.48
CA LYS A 193 12.66 2.38 -2.50
C LYS A 193 11.55 3.41 -2.66
N ILE A 194 11.61 4.48 -1.87
CA ILE A 194 10.69 5.60 -2.00
C ILE A 194 11.23 6.59 -3.02
N ILE A 195 10.36 7.02 -3.93
CA ILE A 195 10.62 8.06 -4.92
C ILE A 195 9.52 9.12 -4.84
N ASP A 196 9.89 10.38 -5.10
CA ASP A 196 9.00 11.55 -5.13
C ASP A 196 8.49 11.81 -6.54
#